data_bc302985fefa7ee85f0648817bdb5089
#
_entry.id   bc302985fefa7ee85f0648817bdb5089
#
_cell.length_a   1.000
_cell.length_b   1.000
_cell.length_c   1.000
_cell.angle_alpha   90.00
_cell.angle_beta   90.00
_cell.angle_gamma   90.00
#
_symmetry.space_group_name_H-M   'P 1'
#
loop_
_entity.id
_entity.type
_entity.pdbx_description
1 polymer ?
#
loop_
_entity_poly.entity_id
_entity_poly.type
_entity_poly.pdbx_seq_one_letter_code
_entity_poly.pdbx_strand_id
1 'polypeptide(L)'
;TESVFAPQQTNVNKTYYGFSEGLSYELWKGVRGKISFSHNVRIPDTGELFGNGMSIKPSVNLQPEVGDNLNIGVIMDKRNLLGLTRVQWETNFYYMYMKNMIRLFPADIRSIYINLGKTSTLGFDTDLKVDITPNVYAYFNLTLQDIRDRQKWLNDEKGSDNPTYDKHVPNIPSFYYNYGMEYHVEGLLGKKELSRVYVDVSHVGEFDWGWQMSTLPDQRKKWIIPSNDVFTIGLQQSFWHNNVSLSFEVENIFDKENYMEFKMPLQGRTFKAKLRFNLFRDKVSGGAMSM
;
A
#
# COMPACT_ATOMS: atom_id res chain seq x y z
N THR A 1 51.71 -9.67 1.24
CA THR A 1 50.75 -8.53 1.11
C THR A 1 49.55 -9.00 0.31
N GLU A 2 48.58 -9.63 1.00
CA GLU A 2 47.28 -9.94 0.41
C GLU A 2 46.59 -8.63 0.09
N SER A 3 46.14 -8.47 -1.14
CA SER A 3 45.44 -7.26 -1.57
C SER A 3 44.10 -7.17 -0.84
N VAL A 4 43.90 -6.09 -0.10
CA VAL A 4 42.67 -5.76 0.63
C VAL A 4 41.42 -5.68 -0.30
N PHE A 5 41.62 -5.81 -1.60
CA PHE A 5 40.60 -5.69 -2.66
C PHE A 5 40.38 -6.98 -3.46
N ALA A 6 40.84 -8.14 -3.01
CA ALA A 6 40.46 -9.38 -3.69
C ALA A 6 38.98 -9.67 -3.43
N PRO A 7 38.10 -9.66 -4.44
CA PRO A 7 36.70 -10.00 -4.23
C PRO A 7 36.61 -11.46 -3.80
N GLN A 8 36.14 -11.70 -2.59
CA GLN A 8 35.77 -13.05 -2.19
C GLN A 8 34.56 -13.48 -3.01
N GLN A 9 34.79 -14.29 -4.02
CA GLN A 9 33.71 -14.96 -4.74
C GLN A 9 33.14 -16.06 -3.86
N THR A 10 32.02 -15.80 -3.24
CA THR A 10 31.22 -16.83 -2.55
C THR A 10 30.18 -17.38 -3.53
N ASN A 11 30.43 -18.57 -4.04
CA ASN A 11 29.47 -19.27 -4.89
C ASN A 11 28.42 -19.96 -3.99
N VAL A 12 27.24 -19.36 -3.86
CA VAL A 12 26.12 -19.96 -3.13
C VAL A 12 25.11 -20.47 -4.16
N ASN A 13 24.98 -21.78 -4.26
CA ASN A 13 23.98 -22.43 -5.12
C ASN A 13 22.84 -22.96 -4.26
N LYS A 14 21.68 -22.30 -4.28
CA LYS A 14 20.47 -22.73 -3.56
C LYS A 14 19.30 -22.73 -4.54
N THR A 15 18.47 -23.76 -4.47
CA THR A 15 17.25 -23.87 -5.28
C THR A 15 16.06 -23.57 -4.39
N TYR A 16 15.17 -22.73 -4.88
CA TYR A 16 13.91 -22.38 -4.24
C TYR A 16 12.77 -22.62 -5.24
N TYR A 17 11.60 -22.96 -4.73
CA TYR A 17 10.39 -23.09 -5.55
C TYR A 17 9.26 -22.31 -4.93
N GLY A 18 8.45 -21.71 -5.79
CA GLY A 18 7.22 -21.05 -5.45
C GLY A 18 6.08 -21.64 -6.26
N PHE A 19 4.88 -21.62 -5.72
CA PHE A 19 3.66 -21.98 -6.42
C PHE A 19 2.50 -21.14 -5.93
N SER A 20 1.47 -21.02 -6.77
CA SER A 20 0.26 -20.29 -6.44
C SER A 20 -0.92 -20.96 -7.11
N GLU A 21 -1.95 -21.20 -6.32
CA GLU A 21 -3.20 -21.80 -6.75
C GLU A 21 -4.37 -20.90 -6.35
N GLY A 22 -5.38 -20.81 -7.21
CA GLY A 22 -6.55 -19.98 -6.94
C GLY A 22 -7.82 -20.57 -7.55
N LEU A 23 -8.91 -20.44 -6.81
CA LEU A 23 -10.25 -20.80 -7.25
C LEU A 23 -11.14 -19.57 -7.17
N SER A 24 -11.91 -19.35 -8.24
CA SER A 24 -12.94 -18.31 -8.29
C SER A 24 -14.23 -18.92 -8.82
N TYR A 25 -15.33 -18.67 -8.10
CA TYR A 25 -16.64 -19.24 -8.44
C TYR A 25 -17.72 -18.17 -8.36
N GLU A 26 -18.61 -18.13 -9.36
CA GLU A 26 -19.76 -17.24 -9.35
C GLU A 26 -20.84 -17.79 -8.41
N LEU A 27 -21.03 -17.11 -7.27
CA LEU A 27 -22.02 -17.48 -6.26
C LEU A 27 -23.43 -17.09 -6.69
N TRP A 28 -23.55 -15.88 -7.24
CA TRP A 28 -24.78 -15.31 -7.81
C TRP A 28 -24.40 -14.41 -8.98
N LYS A 29 -25.33 -14.11 -9.86
CA LYS A 29 -25.11 -13.19 -10.98
C LYS A 29 -24.47 -11.89 -10.49
N GLY A 30 -23.24 -11.64 -10.93
CA GLY A 30 -22.46 -10.46 -10.55
C GLY A 30 -21.88 -10.51 -9.13
N VAL A 31 -21.81 -11.69 -8.47
CA VAL A 31 -21.13 -11.90 -7.20
C VAL A 31 -20.26 -13.16 -7.31
N ARG A 32 -18.98 -12.99 -7.07
CA ARG A 32 -17.97 -14.04 -7.19
C ARG A 32 -17.20 -14.20 -5.89
N GLY A 33 -17.13 -15.42 -5.38
CA GLY A 33 -16.21 -15.80 -4.32
C GLY A 33 -14.84 -16.17 -4.90
N LYS A 34 -13.78 -15.89 -4.17
CA LYS A 34 -12.42 -16.25 -4.51
C LYS A 34 -11.67 -16.79 -3.30
N ILE A 35 -10.80 -17.77 -3.53
CA ILE A 35 -9.85 -18.26 -2.55
C ILE A 35 -8.53 -18.48 -3.27
N SER A 36 -7.42 -18.14 -2.66
CA SER A 36 -6.10 -18.45 -3.21
C SER A 36 -5.10 -18.77 -2.10
N PHE A 37 -4.18 -19.64 -2.45
CA PHE A 37 -3.02 -19.94 -1.64
C PHE A 37 -1.76 -19.76 -2.47
N SER A 38 -0.71 -19.21 -1.86
CA SER A 38 0.60 -19.10 -2.51
C SER A 38 1.73 -19.38 -1.52
N HIS A 39 2.74 -20.07 -2.03
CA HIS A 39 4.04 -20.23 -1.40
C HIS A 39 5.07 -19.48 -2.24
N ASN A 40 5.64 -18.41 -1.70
CA ASN A 40 6.51 -17.50 -2.43
C ASN A 40 7.89 -17.42 -1.78
N VAL A 41 8.91 -17.27 -2.63
CA VAL A 41 10.28 -17.01 -2.18
C VAL A 41 10.77 -15.72 -2.83
N ARG A 42 11.22 -14.78 -2.03
CA ARG A 42 11.83 -13.54 -2.50
C ARG A 42 13.32 -13.52 -2.14
N ILE A 43 14.14 -13.49 -3.16
CA ILE A 43 15.60 -13.34 -2.99
C ILE A 43 15.90 -11.86 -2.70
N PRO A 44 16.81 -11.55 -1.76
CA PRO A 44 17.26 -10.19 -1.50
C PRO A 44 17.76 -9.52 -2.78
N ASP A 45 17.42 -8.26 -2.99
CA ASP A 45 17.92 -7.50 -4.13
C ASP A 45 19.34 -6.95 -3.87
N THR A 46 19.96 -6.40 -4.92
CA THR A 46 21.32 -5.87 -4.83
C THR A 46 21.44 -4.68 -3.90
N GLY A 47 20.41 -3.84 -3.80
CA GLY A 47 20.36 -2.71 -2.88
C GLY A 47 20.27 -3.13 -1.42
N GLU A 48 19.55 -4.21 -1.14
CA GLU A 48 19.43 -4.81 0.19
C GLU A 48 20.76 -5.46 0.62
N LEU A 49 21.44 -6.16 -0.30
CA LEU A 49 22.70 -6.86 -0.02
C LEU A 49 23.89 -5.89 0.10
N PHE A 50 24.00 -4.93 -0.79
CA PHE A 50 25.19 -4.08 -0.89
C PHE A 50 24.99 -2.65 -0.37
N GLY A 51 23.74 -2.28 -0.06
CA GLY A 51 23.41 -0.93 0.35
C GLY A 51 23.56 0.09 -0.78
N ASN A 52 23.59 1.37 -0.42
CA ASN A 52 23.73 2.46 -1.39
C ASN A 52 25.03 3.27 -1.24
N GLY A 53 25.95 2.81 -0.41
CA GLY A 53 27.22 3.48 -0.13
C GLY A 53 27.13 4.73 0.78
N MET A 54 25.93 5.25 1.01
CA MET A 54 25.68 6.49 1.79
C MET A 54 24.91 6.23 3.08
N SER A 55 23.62 6.00 2.98
CA SER A 55 22.68 5.90 4.11
C SER A 55 22.31 4.46 4.49
N ILE A 56 22.62 3.48 3.62
CA ILE A 56 22.31 2.07 3.84
C ILE A 56 23.61 1.26 3.85
N LYS A 57 23.85 0.54 4.94
CA LYS A 57 24.99 -0.36 5.09
C LYS A 57 24.76 -1.66 4.31
N PRO A 58 25.83 -2.30 3.76
CA PRO A 58 25.74 -3.64 3.19
C PRO A 58 25.25 -4.69 4.20
N SER A 59 24.45 -5.65 3.73
CA SER A 59 23.95 -6.79 4.49
C SER A 59 24.00 -8.08 3.66
N VAL A 60 25.22 -8.54 3.37
CA VAL A 60 25.49 -9.66 2.44
C VAL A 60 25.01 -11.03 2.93
N ASN A 61 24.65 -11.16 4.20
CA ASN A 61 24.20 -12.41 4.80
C ASN A 61 22.67 -12.55 4.85
N LEU A 62 21.93 -11.67 4.17
CA LEU A 62 20.48 -11.77 4.12
C LEU A 62 20.03 -13.11 3.52
N GLN A 63 19.09 -13.74 4.20
CA GLN A 63 18.42 -14.95 3.73
C GLN A 63 17.19 -14.55 2.91
N PRO A 64 16.82 -15.33 1.88
CA PRO A 64 15.57 -15.13 1.16
C PRO A 64 14.35 -15.18 2.10
N GLU A 65 13.38 -14.32 1.83
CA GLU A 65 12.07 -14.40 2.46
C GLU A 65 11.31 -15.59 1.90
N VAL A 66 10.63 -16.31 2.79
CA VAL A 66 9.72 -17.40 2.41
C VAL A 66 8.36 -17.12 3.04
N GLY A 67 7.33 -17.03 2.23
CA GLY A 67 5.99 -16.67 2.66
C GLY A 67 4.92 -17.63 2.18
N ASP A 68 4.03 -18.03 3.10
CA ASP A 68 2.77 -18.72 2.83
C ASP A 68 1.64 -17.70 2.97
N ASN A 69 0.79 -17.57 1.95
CA ASN A 69 -0.28 -16.59 1.93
C ASN A 69 -1.60 -17.26 1.54
N LEU A 70 -2.62 -17.11 2.37
CA LEU A 70 -4.00 -17.55 2.14
C LEU A 70 -4.89 -16.31 2.02
N ASN A 71 -5.68 -16.23 0.93
CA ASN A 71 -6.65 -15.16 0.71
C ASN A 71 -8.04 -15.76 0.50
N ILE A 72 -9.05 -15.13 1.08
CA ILE A 72 -10.47 -15.45 0.89
C ILE A 72 -11.20 -14.13 0.65
N GLY A 73 -11.91 -14.03 -0.47
CA GLY A 73 -12.55 -12.77 -0.81
C GLY A 73 -13.84 -12.92 -1.60
N VAL A 74 -14.53 -11.80 -1.74
CA VAL A 74 -15.75 -11.64 -2.52
C VAL A 74 -15.60 -10.44 -3.44
N ILE A 75 -16.03 -10.60 -4.68
CA ILE A 75 -16.13 -9.52 -5.66
C ILE A 75 -17.58 -9.40 -6.07
N MET A 76 -18.13 -8.20 -6.04
CA MET A 76 -19.46 -7.87 -6.52
C MET A 76 -19.38 -6.75 -7.56
N ASP A 77 -20.07 -6.93 -8.69
CA ASP A 77 -20.31 -5.89 -9.70
C ASP A 77 -21.77 -5.96 -10.11
N LYS A 78 -22.54 -4.99 -9.65
CA LYS A 78 -23.99 -4.91 -9.87
C LYS A 78 -24.36 -3.56 -10.45
N ARG A 79 -25.20 -3.57 -11.48
CA ARG A 79 -25.84 -2.38 -12.02
C ARG A 79 -27.28 -2.29 -11.53
N ASN A 80 -27.77 -1.07 -11.38
CA ASN A 80 -29.15 -0.78 -10.94
C ASN A 80 -29.49 -1.44 -9.58
N LEU A 81 -28.55 -1.40 -8.64
CA LEU A 81 -28.74 -1.94 -7.30
C LEU A 81 -29.25 -0.85 -6.36
N LEU A 82 -30.42 -1.04 -5.77
CA LEU A 82 -31.04 -0.10 -4.80
C LEU A 82 -31.14 1.36 -5.29
N GLY A 83 -31.33 1.57 -6.61
CA GLY A 83 -31.40 2.91 -7.20
C GLY A 83 -30.05 3.51 -7.58
N LEU A 84 -28.95 2.84 -7.27
CA LEU A 84 -27.60 3.23 -7.69
C LEU A 84 -27.31 2.73 -9.10
N THR A 85 -26.60 3.51 -9.92
CA THR A 85 -26.29 3.15 -11.29
C THR A 85 -25.39 1.91 -11.37
N ARG A 86 -24.35 1.83 -10.52
CA ARG A 86 -23.46 0.68 -10.41
C ARG A 86 -22.83 0.62 -9.04
N VAL A 87 -22.65 -0.58 -8.51
CA VAL A 87 -21.90 -0.85 -7.30
C VAL A 87 -20.85 -1.92 -7.61
N GLN A 88 -19.61 -1.59 -7.40
CA GLN A 88 -18.47 -2.51 -7.42
C GLN A 88 -17.92 -2.61 -6.01
N TRP A 89 -17.88 -3.81 -5.48
CA TRP A 89 -17.35 -4.07 -4.16
C TRP A 89 -16.44 -5.28 -4.20
N GLU A 90 -15.24 -5.10 -3.68
CA GLU A 90 -14.29 -6.17 -3.49
C GLU A 90 -13.87 -6.17 -2.02
N THR A 91 -13.84 -7.36 -1.42
CA THR A 91 -13.33 -7.54 -0.07
C THR A 91 -12.50 -8.79 0.00
N ASN A 92 -11.47 -8.75 0.85
CA ASN A 92 -10.52 -9.82 0.97
C ASN A 92 -10.03 -9.94 2.42
N PHE A 93 -10.09 -11.14 2.97
CA PHE A 93 -9.41 -11.52 4.20
C PHE A 93 -8.16 -12.29 3.83
N TYR A 94 -7.04 -11.98 4.48
CA TYR A 94 -5.80 -12.66 4.21
C TYR A 94 -5.05 -13.01 5.49
N TYR A 95 -4.37 -14.13 5.42
CA TYR A 95 -3.41 -14.55 6.43
C TYR A 95 -2.08 -14.88 5.74
N MET A 96 -1.01 -14.22 6.16
CA MET A 96 0.33 -14.45 5.66
C MET A 96 1.24 -14.88 6.81
N TYR A 97 2.02 -15.92 6.60
CA TYR A 97 3.08 -16.34 7.48
C TYR A 97 4.41 -16.25 6.73
N MET A 98 5.34 -15.45 7.25
CA MET A 98 6.63 -15.24 6.61
C MET A 98 7.78 -15.66 7.51
N LYS A 99 8.82 -16.20 6.89
CA LYS A 99 10.13 -16.47 7.50
C LYS A 99 11.15 -15.55 6.83
N ASN A 100 12.11 -15.08 7.64
CA ASN A 100 13.21 -14.23 7.18
C ASN A 100 12.75 -12.92 6.50
N MET A 101 11.64 -12.33 6.94
CA MET A 101 11.16 -11.07 6.40
C MET A 101 12.28 -10.03 6.39
N ILE A 102 12.60 -9.45 5.25
CA ILE A 102 13.65 -8.46 5.10
C ILE A 102 13.08 -7.07 5.39
N ARG A 103 13.69 -6.37 6.35
CA ARG A 103 13.26 -5.04 6.76
C ARG A 103 14.44 -4.11 6.90
N LEU A 104 14.24 -2.85 6.48
CA LEU A 104 15.20 -1.78 6.74
C LEU A 104 15.06 -1.34 8.20
N PHE A 105 16.17 -1.38 8.92
CA PHE A 105 16.24 -0.93 10.31
C PHE A 105 17.16 0.28 10.41
N PRO A 106 16.75 1.32 11.15
CA PRO A 106 17.65 2.40 11.49
C PRO A 106 18.74 1.89 12.44
N ALA A 107 20.01 2.16 12.12
CA ALA A 107 21.15 1.82 12.94
C ALA A 107 22.09 3.02 12.99
N ASP A 108 22.23 3.65 14.14
CA ASP A 108 23.05 4.84 14.40
C ASP A 108 22.93 5.93 13.31
N ILE A 109 23.96 6.07 12.45
CA ILE A 109 24.02 7.06 11.37
C ILE A 109 23.46 6.51 10.06
N ARG A 110 23.43 5.19 9.88
CA ARG A 110 23.02 4.51 8.63
C ARG A 110 22.06 3.37 8.94
N SER A 111 21.08 3.18 8.08
CA SER A 111 20.15 2.06 8.15
C SER A 111 20.82 0.77 7.64
N ILE A 112 20.26 -0.38 8.02
CA ILE A 112 20.71 -1.71 7.58
C ILE A 112 19.50 -2.60 7.32
N TYR A 113 19.56 -3.43 6.29
CA TYR A 113 18.57 -4.48 6.09
C TYR A 113 18.87 -5.68 6.97
N ILE A 114 17.88 -6.20 7.64
CA ILE A 114 17.96 -7.41 8.47
C ILE A 114 16.82 -8.36 8.15
N ASN A 115 17.04 -9.64 8.37
CA ASN A 115 15.95 -10.61 8.42
C ASN A 115 15.28 -10.55 9.81
N LEU A 116 13.98 -10.27 9.83
CA LEU A 116 13.14 -10.63 10.97
C LEU A 116 12.83 -12.13 10.86
N GLY A 117 12.95 -12.87 11.96
CA GLY A 117 12.81 -14.32 11.93
C GLY A 117 11.50 -14.80 11.32
N LYS A 118 10.44 -14.86 12.13
CA LYS A 118 9.10 -15.32 11.71
C LYS A 118 8.10 -14.22 11.98
N THR A 119 7.22 -13.94 11.02
CA THR A 119 6.13 -12.97 11.20
C THR A 119 4.81 -13.58 10.75
N SER A 120 3.72 -13.12 11.33
CA SER A 120 2.37 -13.40 10.82
C SER A 120 1.65 -12.09 10.55
N THR A 121 0.89 -12.06 9.47
CA THR A 121 0.00 -10.94 9.14
C THR A 121 -1.40 -11.50 9.01
N LEU A 122 -2.34 -10.93 9.75
CA LEU A 122 -3.77 -11.10 9.56
C LEU A 122 -4.31 -9.78 9.04
N GLY A 123 -5.05 -9.82 7.93
CA GLY A 123 -5.53 -8.58 7.34
C GLY A 123 -6.89 -8.70 6.68
N PHE A 124 -7.46 -7.54 6.44
CA PHE A 124 -8.73 -7.32 5.77
C PHE A 124 -8.60 -6.10 4.86
N ASP A 125 -8.94 -6.28 3.59
CA ASP A 125 -9.02 -5.19 2.61
C ASP A 125 -10.44 -5.10 2.07
N THR A 126 -10.91 -3.89 1.85
CA THR A 126 -12.16 -3.65 1.11
C THR A 126 -12.03 -2.46 0.18
N ASP A 127 -12.57 -2.58 -1.01
CA ASP A 127 -12.67 -1.55 -2.04
C ASP A 127 -14.13 -1.45 -2.47
N LEU A 128 -14.73 -0.27 -2.30
CA LEU A 128 -16.08 0.03 -2.71
C LEU A 128 -16.08 1.19 -3.68
N LYS A 129 -16.67 0.99 -4.87
CA LYS A 129 -16.87 2.01 -5.90
C LYS A 129 -18.35 2.06 -6.25
N VAL A 130 -18.91 3.25 -6.26
CA VAL A 130 -20.34 3.45 -6.46
C VAL A 130 -20.58 4.58 -7.46
N ASP A 131 -21.17 4.24 -8.60
CA ASP A 131 -21.82 5.23 -9.45
C ASP A 131 -23.21 5.49 -8.88
N ILE A 132 -23.33 6.54 -8.06
CA ILE A 132 -24.59 6.92 -7.40
C ILE A 132 -25.60 7.33 -8.45
N THR A 133 -25.18 8.18 -9.38
CA THR A 133 -25.87 8.58 -10.59
C THR A 133 -24.90 8.53 -11.76
N PRO A 134 -25.33 8.73 -13.03
CA PRO A 134 -24.41 8.87 -14.15
C PRO A 134 -23.37 10.00 -14.01
N ASN A 135 -23.59 10.94 -13.10
CA ASN A 135 -22.76 12.11 -12.90
C ASN A 135 -22.04 12.15 -11.54
N VAL A 136 -22.40 11.26 -10.62
CA VAL A 136 -21.87 11.25 -9.25
C VAL A 136 -21.25 9.89 -8.97
N TYR A 137 -19.96 9.90 -8.70
CA TYR A 137 -19.17 8.74 -8.32
C TYR A 137 -18.64 8.93 -6.90
N ALA A 138 -18.59 7.85 -6.12
CA ALA A 138 -17.94 7.81 -4.82
C ALA A 138 -17.14 6.52 -4.67
N TYR A 139 -16.11 6.57 -3.84
CA TYR A 139 -15.34 5.39 -3.50
C TYR A 139 -14.91 5.37 -2.03
N PHE A 140 -14.65 4.19 -1.52
CA PHE A 140 -14.10 3.95 -0.19
C PHE A 140 -13.18 2.74 -0.23
N ASN A 141 -11.95 2.89 0.28
CA ASN A 141 -11.01 1.79 0.46
C ASN A 141 -10.59 1.75 1.93
N LEU A 142 -10.45 0.56 2.48
CA LEU A 142 -9.97 0.35 3.84
C LEU A 142 -9.04 -0.86 3.87
N THR A 143 -7.91 -0.72 4.55
CA THR A 143 -7.05 -1.82 4.94
C THR A 143 -6.91 -1.84 6.45
N LEU A 144 -7.14 -3.01 7.02
CA LEU A 144 -6.85 -3.35 8.41
C LEU A 144 -5.82 -4.48 8.43
N GLN A 145 -4.77 -4.34 9.22
CA GLN A 145 -3.74 -5.39 9.32
C GLN A 145 -3.12 -5.46 10.70
N ASP A 146 -2.85 -6.68 11.13
CA ASP A 146 -2.13 -7.01 12.35
C ASP A 146 -0.89 -7.84 11.99
N ILE A 147 0.29 -7.22 12.08
CA ILE A 147 1.57 -7.84 11.73
C ILE A 147 2.35 -8.05 13.02
N ARG A 148 2.63 -9.32 13.35
CA ARG A 148 3.30 -9.69 14.60
C ARG A 148 4.57 -10.47 14.38
N ASP A 149 5.55 -10.24 15.27
CA ASP A 149 6.73 -11.09 15.40
C ASP A 149 6.31 -12.44 16.02
N ARG A 150 6.64 -13.52 15.31
CA ARG A 150 6.38 -14.90 15.75
C ARG A 150 7.66 -15.68 16.05
N GLN A 151 8.79 -15.01 16.08
CA GLN A 151 10.06 -15.60 16.47
C GLN A 151 10.14 -15.72 18.00
N LYS A 152 9.90 -16.92 18.53
CA LYS A 152 9.88 -17.15 19.99
C LYS A 152 11.26 -17.09 20.62
N TRP A 153 12.29 -17.59 19.93
CA TRP A 153 13.64 -17.70 20.43
C TRP A 153 14.60 -16.86 19.60
N LEU A 154 15.54 -16.16 20.21
CA LEU A 154 16.63 -15.50 19.49
C LEU A 154 17.48 -16.55 18.76
N ASN A 155 17.79 -16.32 17.50
CA ASN A 155 18.60 -17.22 16.67
C ASN A 155 18.08 -18.69 16.61
N ASP A 156 16.77 -18.92 16.85
CA ASP A 156 16.16 -20.25 16.98
C ASP A 156 16.74 -21.11 18.12
N GLU A 157 17.51 -20.54 19.03
CA GLU A 157 18.07 -21.23 20.20
C GLU A 157 17.04 -21.30 21.34
N LYS A 158 16.59 -22.51 21.65
CA LYS A 158 15.62 -22.73 22.72
C LYS A 158 16.17 -22.26 24.08
N GLY A 159 15.40 -21.40 24.77
CA GLY A 159 15.78 -20.82 26.07
C GLY A 159 16.35 -19.41 25.98
N SER A 160 16.52 -18.87 24.78
CA SER A 160 16.91 -17.49 24.54
C SER A 160 15.65 -16.69 24.12
N ASP A 161 14.88 -16.20 25.08
CA ASP A 161 13.59 -15.54 24.79
C ASP A 161 13.76 -14.29 23.95
N ASN A 162 12.92 -14.17 22.92
CA ASN A 162 12.88 -12.99 22.08
C ASN A 162 11.96 -11.93 22.72
N PRO A 163 12.48 -10.77 23.12
CA PRO A 163 11.68 -9.73 23.77
C PRO A 163 10.61 -9.11 22.87
N THR A 164 10.70 -9.31 21.54
CA THR A 164 9.72 -8.82 20.56
C THR A 164 8.66 -9.84 20.18
N TYR A 165 8.75 -11.06 20.74
CA TYR A 165 7.75 -12.10 20.47
C TYR A 165 6.32 -11.63 20.74
N ASP A 166 5.44 -11.87 19.78
CA ASP A 166 4.01 -11.50 19.75
C ASP A 166 3.73 -9.99 19.78
N LYS A 167 4.75 -9.15 19.63
CA LYS A 167 4.57 -7.70 19.48
C LYS A 167 4.34 -7.32 18.04
N HIS A 168 3.67 -6.18 17.84
CA HIS A 168 3.50 -5.61 16.52
C HIS A 168 4.84 -5.25 15.89
N VAL A 169 4.99 -5.58 14.62
CA VAL A 169 6.15 -5.16 13.85
C VAL A 169 6.09 -3.64 13.66
N PRO A 170 7.12 -2.90 14.09
CA PRO A 170 7.11 -1.44 14.05
C PRO A 170 7.18 -0.88 12.63
N ASN A 171 6.90 0.41 12.51
CA ASN A 171 6.97 1.18 11.28
C ASN A 171 6.03 0.68 10.17
N ILE A 172 4.88 0.12 10.59
CA ILE A 172 3.80 -0.32 9.71
C ILE A 172 2.47 0.09 10.34
N PRO A 173 1.65 0.90 9.66
CA PRO A 173 0.34 1.27 10.16
C PRO A 173 -0.59 0.05 10.20
N SER A 174 -1.39 -0.07 11.28
CA SER A 174 -2.36 -1.16 11.44
C SER A 174 -3.63 -0.92 10.63
N PHE A 175 -3.95 0.31 10.30
CA PHE A 175 -5.07 0.63 9.44
C PHE A 175 -4.83 1.92 8.65
N TYR A 176 -5.41 1.97 7.47
CA TYR A 176 -5.52 3.16 6.64
C TYR A 176 -6.75 3.06 5.75
N TYR A 177 -7.31 4.22 5.41
CA TYR A 177 -8.45 4.29 4.51
C TYR A 177 -8.37 5.53 3.62
N ASN A 178 -9.04 5.40 2.48
CA ASN A 178 -9.24 6.52 1.56
C ASN A 178 -10.70 6.54 1.16
N TYR A 179 -11.26 7.73 0.99
CA TYR A 179 -12.57 7.90 0.40
C TYR A 179 -12.61 9.18 -0.40
N GLY A 180 -13.50 9.20 -1.37
CA GLY A 180 -13.66 10.37 -2.18
C GLY A 180 -15.01 10.38 -2.89
N MET A 181 -15.35 11.55 -3.41
CA MET A 181 -16.55 11.79 -4.19
C MET A 181 -16.24 12.71 -5.35
N GLU A 182 -16.83 12.41 -6.47
CA GLU A 182 -16.67 13.14 -7.71
C GLU A 182 -18.03 13.48 -8.30
N TYR A 183 -18.18 14.72 -8.74
CA TYR A 183 -19.23 15.14 -9.63
C TYR A 183 -18.63 15.51 -10.99
N HIS A 184 -19.18 14.95 -12.04
CA HIS A 184 -18.77 15.27 -13.40
C HIS A 184 -19.99 15.47 -14.29
N VAL A 185 -19.84 16.36 -15.26
CA VAL A 185 -20.89 16.66 -16.22
C VAL A 185 -20.27 17.00 -17.57
N GLU A 186 -20.87 16.47 -18.64
CA GLU A 186 -20.50 16.85 -20.00
C GLU A 186 -21.36 18.02 -20.48
N GLY A 187 -20.76 18.89 -21.27
CA GLY A 187 -21.46 19.97 -21.97
C GLY A 187 -21.69 21.24 -21.16
N LEU A 188 -21.09 21.40 -19.97
CA LEU A 188 -21.26 22.59 -19.13
C LEU A 188 -20.66 23.83 -19.77
N LEU A 189 -19.41 23.79 -20.25
CA LEU A 189 -18.71 24.90 -20.88
C LEU A 189 -18.60 24.78 -22.41
N GLY A 190 -18.85 23.59 -22.96
CA GLY A 190 -18.82 23.36 -24.42
C GLY A 190 -19.28 21.93 -24.75
N LYS A 191 -19.81 21.77 -25.99
CA LYS A 191 -20.31 20.44 -26.41
C LYS A 191 -19.23 19.36 -26.30
N LYS A 192 -19.54 18.25 -25.61
CA LYS A 192 -18.64 17.12 -25.37
C LYS A 192 -17.40 17.46 -24.53
N GLU A 193 -17.45 18.52 -23.77
CA GLU A 193 -16.39 18.89 -22.82
C GLU A 193 -16.77 18.46 -21.43
N LEU A 194 -15.80 17.85 -20.71
CA LEU A 194 -15.99 17.32 -19.37
C LEU A 194 -15.58 18.36 -18.32
N SER A 195 -16.51 18.68 -17.44
CA SER A 195 -16.24 19.42 -16.20
C SER A 195 -16.32 18.45 -15.03
N ARG A 196 -15.35 18.50 -14.12
CA ARG A 196 -15.23 17.58 -13.00
C ARG A 196 -14.78 18.31 -11.76
N VAL A 197 -15.42 18.03 -10.64
CA VAL A 197 -14.98 18.43 -9.30
C VAL A 197 -14.91 17.20 -8.42
N TYR A 198 -13.89 17.12 -7.57
CA TYR A 198 -13.74 15.98 -6.67
C TYR A 198 -13.13 16.40 -5.34
N VAL A 199 -13.43 15.59 -4.33
CA VAL A 199 -12.84 15.67 -2.99
C VAL A 199 -12.33 14.28 -2.65
N ASP A 200 -11.11 14.20 -2.17
CA ASP A 200 -10.48 12.97 -1.69
C ASP A 200 -9.96 13.17 -0.27
N VAL A 201 -10.08 12.12 0.54
CA VAL A 201 -9.55 12.07 1.89
C VAL A 201 -8.72 10.81 2.04
N SER A 202 -7.51 10.97 2.52
CA SER A 202 -6.62 9.87 2.89
C SER A 202 -6.33 9.93 4.37
N HIS A 203 -6.46 8.80 5.05
CA HIS A 203 -6.13 8.63 6.46
C HIS A 203 -5.18 7.47 6.66
N VAL A 204 -4.15 7.69 7.46
CA VAL A 204 -3.27 6.63 7.98
C VAL A 204 -3.33 6.71 9.49
N GLY A 205 -3.67 5.62 10.16
CA GLY A 205 -3.71 5.53 11.61
C GLY A 205 -2.34 5.70 12.24
N GLU A 206 -2.31 6.05 13.52
CA GLU A 206 -1.06 6.12 14.27
C GLU A 206 -0.38 4.74 14.36
N PHE A 207 0.95 4.72 14.40
CA PHE A 207 1.71 3.48 14.52
C PHE A 207 3.05 3.71 15.21
N ASP A 208 3.61 2.63 15.78
CA ASP A 208 4.89 2.69 16.48
C ASP A 208 6.05 2.77 15.48
N TRP A 209 6.98 3.70 15.70
CA TRP A 209 8.23 3.79 14.93
C TRP A 209 9.23 2.68 15.28
N GLY A 210 9.27 2.26 16.57
CA GLY A 210 10.16 1.23 17.07
C GLY A 210 9.39 0.13 17.83
N TRP A 211 10.11 -0.91 18.25
CA TRP A 211 9.51 -1.98 19.05
C TRP A 211 8.94 -1.45 20.35
N GLN A 212 7.74 -1.89 20.71
CA GLN A 212 7.07 -1.56 21.97
C GLN A 212 7.75 -2.24 23.16
N MET A 213 8.92 -1.76 23.57
CA MET A 213 9.71 -2.35 24.65
C MET A 213 9.32 -1.78 26.03
N SER A 214 8.69 -0.61 26.08
CA SER A 214 8.26 0.01 27.32
C SER A 214 6.76 -0.18 27.57
N THR A 215 6.41 -0.56 28.80
CA THR A 215 5.03 -0.59 29.29
C THR A 215 4.55 0.77 29.79
N LEU A 216 5.44 1.76 29.92
CA LEU A 216 5.12 3.09 30.41
C LEU A 216 4.51 3.96 29.29
N PRO A 217 3.24 4.42 29.43
CA PRO A 217 2.54 5.17 28.39
C PRO A 217 3.29 6.42 27.90
N ASP A 218 3.93 7.16 28.80
CA ASP A 218 4.64 8.41 28.45
C ASP A 218 5.93 8.16 27.64
N GLN A 219 6.57 7.01 27.83
CA GLN A 219 7.73 6.64 27.03
C GLN A 219 7.31 6.10 25.65
N ARG A 220 6.18 5.39 25.58
CA ARG A 220 5.63 4.89 24.34
C ARG A 220 5.23 6.02 23.41
N LYS A 221 4.56 7.06 23.91
CA LYS A 221 4.13 8.24 23.13
C LYS A 221 5.26 8.94 22.40
N LYS A 222 6.50 8.86 22.88
CA LYS A 222 7.67 9.49 22.23
C LYS A 222 8.07 8.80 20.91
N TRP A 223 7.61 7.59 20.68
CA TRP A 223 7.99 6.74 19.55
C TRP A 223 6.80 6.41 18.64
N ILE A 224 5.71 7.13 18.77
CA ILE A 224 4.53 6.99 17.90
C ILE A 224 4.64 7.98 16.76
N ILE A 225 4.39 7.50 15.56
CA ILE A 225 4.10 8.33 14.40
C ILE A 225 2.60 8.64 14.46
N PRO A 226 2.20 9.91 14.57
CA PRO A 226 0.81 10.29 14.72
C PRO A 226 0.00 9.97 13.46
N SER A 227 -1.31 9.88 13.60
CA SER A 227 -2.20 9.69 12.48
C SER A 227 -2.11 10.86 11.49
N ASN A 228 -2.15 10.53 10.21
CA ASN A 228 -2.13 11.48 9.12
C ASN A 228 -3.51 11.58 8.48
N ASP A 229 -3.96 12.83 8.23
CA ASP A 229 -5.17 13.11 7.45
C ASP A 229 -4.82 14.10 6.34
N VAL A 230 -5.08 13.72 5.11
CA VAL A 230 -4.86 14.57 3.94
C VAL A 230 -6.19 14.76 3.22
N PHE A 231 -6.64 16.01 3.15
CA PHE A 231 -7.84 16.40 2.42
C PHE A 231 -7.42 17.09 1.13
N THR A 232 -7.96 16.62 0.02
CA THR A 232 -7.66 17.13 -1.31
C THR A 232 -8.94 17.56 -2.00
N ILE A 233 -8.91 18.69 -2.69
CA ILE A 233 -9.97 19.15 -3.59
C ILE A 233 -9.38 19.42 -4.95
N GLY A 234 -10.07 19.00 -6.01
CA GLY A 234 -9.63 19.21 -7.36
C GLY A 234 -10.75 19.60 -8.31
N LEU A 235 -10.36 20.37 -9.32
CA LEU A 235 -11.19 20.78 -10.44
C LEU A 235 -10.52 20.37 -11.73
N GLN A 236 -11.27 19.88 -12.69
CA GLN A 236 -10.78 19.58 -14.03
C GLN A 236 -11.77 20.07 -15.06
N GLN A 237 -11.26 20.73 -16.10
CA GLN A 237 -12.02 21.14 -17.26
C GLN A 237 -11.33 20.64 -18.53
N SER A 238 -12.07 19.98 -19.39
CA SER A 238 -11.59 19.63 -20.71
C SER A 238 -12.08 20.62 -21.77
N PHE A 239 -11.33 20.73 -22.83
CA PHE A 239 -11.58 21.61 -23.97
C PHE A 239 -11.33 20.84 -25.27
N TRP A 240 -11.83 21.41 -26.40
CA TRP A 240 -11.62 20.84 -27.72
C TRP A 240 -11.95 19.35 -27.83
N HIS A 241 -13.17 19.02 -27.41
CA HIS A 241 -13.67 17.63 -27.40
C HIS A 241 -12.77 16.68 -26.59
N ASN A 242 -12.32 17.13 -25.41
CA ASN A 242 -11.43 16.40 -24.50
C ASN A 242 -9.98 16.20 -25.01
N ASN A 243 -9.54 16.94 -26.03
CA ASN A 243 -8.15 16.88 -26.48
C ASN A 243 -7.21 17.66 -25.56
N VAL A 244 -7.71 18.66 -24.88
CA VAL A 244 -6.97 19.41 -23.87
C VAL A 244 -7.71 19.33 -22.54
N SER A 245 -7.02 19.11 -21.46
CA SER A 245 -7.58 19.22 -20.11
C SER A 245 -6.69 20.01 -19.19
N LEU A 246 -7.29 20.91 -18.43
CA LEU A 246 -6.68 21.70 -17.39
C LEU A 246 -7.23 21.21 -16.05
N SER A 247 -6.36 20.89 -15.12
CA SER A 247 -6.75 20.54 -13.76
C SER A 247 -5.99 21.37 -12.73
N PHE A 248 -6.71 21.72 -11.67
CA PHE A 248 -6.18 22.36 -10.47
C PHE A 248 -6.53 21.50 -9.27
N GLU A 249 -5.56 21.31 -8.40
CA GLU A 249 -5.69 20.50 -7.20
C GLU A 249 -5.04 21.21 -6.02
N VAL A 250 -5.71 21.19 -4.87
CA VAL A 250 -5.14 21.63 -3.59
C VAL A 250 -5.12 20.42 -2.67
N GLU A 251 -3.93 19.94 -2.39
CA GLU A 251 -3.69 18.83 -1.46
C GLU A 251 -3.38 19.38 -0.07
N ASN A 252 -3.81 18.65 0.96
CA ASN A 252 -3.69 19.07 2.35
C ASN A 252 -4.28 20.48 2.59
N ILE A 253 -5.56 20.66 2.22
CA ILE A 253 -6.23 21.98 2.23
C ILE A 253 -6.23 22.65 3.61
N PHE A 254 -6.16 21.87 4.68
CA PHE A 254 -6.13 22.37 6.06
C PHE A 254 -4.72 22.68 6.56
N ASP A 255 -3.69 22.44 5.72
CA ASP A 255 -2.27 22.65 6.07
C ASP A 255 -1.86 21.91 7.35
N LYS A 256 -2.41 20.71 7.54
CA LYS A 256 -2.12 19.87 8.70
C LYS A 256 -0.70 19.34 8.60
N GLU A 257 0.03 19.40 9.69
CA GLU A 257 1.35 18.77 9.77
C GLU A 257 1.18 17.25 9.87
N ASN A 258 1.61 16.54 8.85
CA ASN A 258 1.54 15.08 8.71
C ASN A 258 2.95 14.49 8.67
N TYR A 259 3.10 13.24 9.09
CA TYR A 259 4.39 12.56 9.17
C TYR A 259 4.32 11.20 8.47
N MET A 260 5.27 10.92 7.58
CA MET A 260 5.41 9.60 6.95
C MET A 260 6.30 8.68 7.79
N GLU A 261 7.32 9.26 8.39
CA GLU A 261 8.29 8.60 9.25
C GLU A 261 8.54 9.43 10.50
N PHE A 262 9.24 8.87 11.46
CA PHE A 262 9.55 9.56 12.71
C PHE A 262 10.34 10.85 12.45
N LYS A 263 9.76 11.99 12.87
CA LYS A 263 10.32 13.34 12.68
C LYS A 263 10.55 13.77 11.22
N MET A 264 9.96 13.10 10.26
CA MET A 264 10.01 13.48 8.86
C MET A 264 8.62 13.99 8.41
N PRO A 265 8.39 15.30 8.44
CA PRO A 265 7.10 15.86 8.03
C PRO A 265 6.90 15.69 6.52
N LEU A 266 5.66 15.42 6.14
CA LEU A 266 5.20 15.50 4.77
C LEU A 266 5.06 16.96 4.32
N GLN A 267 4.88 17.17 3.04
CA GLN A 267 4.59 18.49 2.50
C GLN A 267 3.30 19.07 3.11
N GLY A 268 3.33 20.34 3.47
CA GLY A 268 2.14 21.09 3.84
C GLY A 268 1.18 21.27 2.67
N ARG A 269 0.34 22.30 2.73
CA ARG A 269 -0.60 22.60 1.63
C ARG A 269 0.13 22.75 0.30
N THR A 270 -0.29 21.98 -0.70
CA THR A 270 0.32 21.95 -2.03
C THR A 270 -0.69 22.30 -3.11
N PHE A 271 -0.32 23.21 -4.00
CA PHE A 271 -1.12 23.60 -5.15
C PHE A 271 -0.51 22.97 -6.41
N LYS A 272 -1.33 22.24 -7.17
CA LYS A 272 -0.92 21.57 -8.38
C LYS A 272 -1.76 22.07 -9.55
N ALA A 273 -1.12 22.41 -10.66
CA ALA A 273 -1.77 22.71 -11.93
C ALA A 273 -1.21 21.78 -13.00
N LYS A 274 -2.09 21.13 -13.77
CA LYS A 274 -1.70 20.20 -14.82
C LYS A 274 -2.45 20.50 -16.09
N LEU A 275 -1.69 20.68 -17.16
CA LEU A 275 -2.19 20.80 -18.53
C LEU A 275 -1.86 19.52 -19.29
N ARG A 276 -2.86 18.87 -19.87
CA ARG A 276 -2.72 17.64 -20.67
C ARG A 276 -3.20 17.89 -22.10
N PHE A 277 -2.41 17.44 -23.05
CA PHE A 277 -2.75 17.41 -24.46
C PHE A 277 -2.85 15.97 -24.93
N ASN A 278 -3.97 15.61 -25.58
CA ASN A 278 -4.17 14.32 -26.24
C ASN A 278 -4.10 14.55 -27.75
N LEU A 279 -2.94 14.39 -28.34
CA LEU A 279 -2.70 14.66 -29.76
C LEU A 279 -3.23 13.54 -30.67
N PHE A 280 -3.32 12.32 -30.17
CA PHE A 280 -3.80 11.17 -30.91
C PHE A 280 -5.01 10.59 -30.17
N ARG A 281 -6.17 10.70 -30.79
CA ARG A 281 -7.36 10.01 -30.33
C ARG A 281 -7.52 8.80 -31.24
N ASP A 282 -7.26 7.60 -30.74
CA ASP A 282 -7.74 6.40 -31.42
C ASP A 282 -9.25 6.54 -31.57
N LYS A 283 -9.74 6.35 -32.79
CA LYS A 283 -11.17 6.21 -33.05
C LYS A 283 -11.59 4.86 -32.44
N VAL A 284 -11.74 4.82 -31.14
CA VAL A 284 -12.41 3.69 -30.49
C VAL A 284 -13.87 3.78 -30.91
N SER A 285 -14.21 2.93 -31.87
CA SER A 285 -15.59 2.62 -32.24
C SER A 285 -16.39 2.37 -30.97
N GLY A 286 -17.52 3.08 -30.82
CA GLY A 286 -18.45 3.09 -29.69
C GLY A 286 -18.56 1.81 -28.88
N GLY A 287 -17.75 1.70 -27.87
CA GLY A 287 -17.86 0.74 -26.77
C GLY A 287 -17.67 1.53 -25.50
N ALA A 288 -18.64 1.43 -24.60
CA ALA A 288 -18.66 2.09 -23.31
C ALA A 288 -17.27 2.00 -22.64
N MET A 289 -16.72 3.15 -22.24
CA MET A 289 -15.55 3.18 -21.36
C MET A 289 -15.94 2.50 -20.05
N SER A 290 -15.44 1.29 -19.88
CA SER A 290 -15.30 0.64 -18.59
C SER A 290 -13.89 0.98 -18.09
N MET A 291 -13.78 1.94 -17.21
CA MET A 291 -12.68 2.02 -16.27
C MET A 291 -13.09 1.43 -14.94
#